data_d65c877d58e13b8a89b6252db8c20c12
#
_entry.id   d65c877d58e13b8a89b6252db8c20c12
#
_cell.length_a   1.000
_cell.length_b   1.000
_cell.length_c   1.000
_cell.angle_alpha   90.00
_cell.angle_beta   90.00
_cell.angle_gamma   90.00
#
_symmetry.space_group_name_H-M   'P 1'
#
loop_
_entity.id
_entity.type
_entity.pdbx_description
1 polymer ?
#
loop_
_entity_poly.entity_id
_entity_poly.type
_entity_poly.pdbx_seq_one_letter_code
_entity_poly.pdbx_strand_id
1 'polypeptide(L)'
;MQPGLRRVARLLAGFVVPVLLAGCAGQLQLLEDGRTYPGTYNSASGVAEATIDGEHYTGTFSNPPPIGLGIGVGGGSWGGGYGGVGVSTGTGYGGGQALLRSADGTKAIECYFATSFGTGQGQCMSLDGRRFILVIGR
;
A
#
# COMPACT_ATOMS: atom_id res chain seq x y z
N MET A 1 -4.63 48.03 -49.97
CA MET A 1 -4.67 46.63 -50.37
C MET A 1 -3.57 45.90 -49.67
N GLN A 2 -3.89 45.21 -48.59
CA GLN A 2 -3.08 44.10 -48.05
C GLN A 2 -3.98 43.17 -47.26
N PRO A 3 -4.29 41.99 -47.76
CA PRO A 3 -4.91 40.94 -47.02
C PRO A 3 -3.81 39.97 -46.53
N GLY A 4 -3.55 39.88 -45.24
CA GLY A 4 -2.53 38.90 -44.83
C GLY A 4 -2.22 38.78 -43.35
N LEU A 5 -3.01 39.33 -42.44
CA LEU A 5 -2.69 39.25 -41.00
C LEU A 5 -3.86 38.70 -40.15
N ARG A 6 -4.40 37.54 -40.51
CA ARG A 6 -5.48 36.92 -39.73
C ARG A 6 -5.36 35.40 -39.60
N ARG A 7 -4.18 34.84 -39.43
CA ARG A 7 -4.09 33.36 -39.21
C ARG A 7 -3.00 32.90 -38.25
N VAL A 8 -2.62 33.66 -37.27
CA VAL A 8 -1.62 33.20 -36.25
C VAL A 8 -2.13 33.22 -34.82
N ALA A 9 -3.42 33.30 -34.61
CA ALA A 9 -3.99 33.39 -33.26
C ALA A 9 -4.89 32.21 -32.90
N ARG A 10 -4.49 30.95 -33.19
CA ARG A 10 -5.31 29.77 -32.79
C ARG A 10 -4.48 28.49 -32.54
N LEU A 11 -3.35 28.57 -31.90
CA LEU A 11 -2.63 27.36 -31.48
C LEU A 11 -2.05 27.42 -30.06
N LEU A 12 -2.67 28.17 -29.19
CA LEU A 12 -2.34 28.16 -27.76
C LEU A 12 -3.53 27.67 -26.89
N ALA A 13 -4.33 26.77 -27.46
CA ALA A 13 -5.41 26.15 -26.70
C ALA A 13 -5.02 24.73 -26.37
N GLY A 14 -4.68 24.48 -25.10
CA GLY A 14 -4.92 23.18 -24.51
C GLY A 14 -3.74 22.27 -24.25
N PHE A 15 -2.64 22.76 -23.71
CA PHE A 15 -1.82 21.88 -22.86
C PHE A 15 -2.38 21.96 -21.43
N VAL A 16 -3.54 21.36 -21.23
CA VAL A 16 -3.96 20.96 -19.90
C VAL A 16 -3.04 19.80 -19.53
N VAL A 17 -1.94 20.16 -18.89
CA VAL A 17 -1.11 19.18 -18.17
C VAL A 17 -2.04 18.55 -17.14
N PRO A 18 -2.38 17.25 -17.24
CA PRO A 18 -3.01 16.60 -16.12
C PRO A 18 -2.00 16.71 -14.97
N VAL A 19 -2.28 17.53 -13.99
CA VAL A 19 -1.63 17.47 -12.70
C VAL A 19 -1.96 16.09 -12.20
N LEU A 20 -1.06 15.16 -12.44
CA LEU A 20 -1.06 13.86 -11.82
C LEU A 20 -1.13 14.14 -10.33
N LEU A 21 -2.28 13.91 -9.75
CA LEU A 21 -2.44 13.68 -8.34
C LEU A 21 -1.53 12.49 -8.01
N ALA A 22 -0.25 12.78 -7.84
CA ALA A 22 0.70 11.88 -7.22
C ALA A 22 0.23 11.77 -5.76
N GLY A 23 -0.91 11.11 -5.58
CA GLY A 23 -1.40 10.69 -4.29
C GLY A 23 -0.27 9.92 -3.61
N CYS A 24 -0.28 9.87 -2.29
CA CYS A 24 0.70 9.18 -1.45
C CYS A 24 0.76 7.67 -1.77
N ALA A 25 1.08 7.35 -3.00
CA ALA A 25 1.26 6.00 -3.50
C ALA A 25 2.67 5.54 -3.21
N GLY A 26 2.80 4.34 -2.67
CA GLY A 26 4.08 3.70 -2.41
C GLY A 26 4.14 2.33 -3.05
N GLN A 27 5.32 1.75 -3.02
CA GLN A 27 5.55 0.40 -3.51
C GLN A 27 5.58 -0.58 -2.34
N LEU A 28 5.05 -1.77 -2.58
CA LEU A 28 5.20 -2.90 -1.69
C LEU A 28 5.71 -4.12 -2.46
N GLN A 29 6.35 -5.02 -1.76
CA GLN A 29 6.85 -6.27 -2.31
C GLN A 29 6.49 -7.40 -1.36
N LEU A 30 6.03 -8.50 -1.92
CA LEU A 30 5.83 -9.76 -1.21
C LEU A 30 6.90 -10.75 -1.63
N LEU A 31 7.63 -11.28 -0.68
CA LEU A 31 8.71 -12.23 -0.92
C LEU A 31 8.33 -13.60 -0.40
N GLU A 32 8.50 -14.61 -1.23
CA GLU A 32 8.27 -16.03 -0.89
C GLU A 32 9.32 -16.90 -1.59
N ASP A 33 10.08 -17.68 -0.85
CA ASP A 33 11.05 -18.66 -1.37
C ASP A 33 11.96 -18.11 -2.49
N GLY A 34 12.47 -16.88 -2.30
CA GLY A 34 13.34 -16.23 -3.27
C GLY A 34 12.64 -15.58 -4.46
N ARG A 35 11.31 -15.64 -4.52
CA ARG A 35 10.50 -14.90 -5.50
C ARG A 35 10.05 -13.57 -4.91
N THR A 36 9.93 -12.58 -5.77
CA THR A 36 9.44 -11.25 -5.40
C THR A 36 8.22 -10.92 -6.25
N TYR A 37 7.13 -10.57 -5.59
CA TYR A 37 5.89 -10.17 -6.19
C TYR A 37 5.66 -8.67 -5.96
N PRO A 38 5.49 -7.90 -7.02
CA PRO A 38 5.29 -6.46 -6.89
C PRO A 38 3.88 -6.11 -6.46
N GLY A 39 3.76 -5.00 -5.77
CA GLY A 39 2.49 -4.39 -5.40
C GLY A 39 2.62 -2.89 -5.18
N THR A 40 1.50 -2.26 -4.96
CA THR A 40 1.39 -0.84 -4.67
C THR A 40 0.41 -0.61 -3.54
N TYR A 41 0.55 0.52 -2.88
CA TYR A 41 -0.42 0.98 -1.89
C TYR A 41 -0.65 2.48 -2.05
N ASN A 42 -1.82 2.92 -1.64
CA ASN A 42 -2.18 4.32 -1.61
C ASN A 42 -2.65 4.68 -0.20
N SER A 43 -1.84 5.47 0.50
CA SER A 43 -2.10 5.83 1.89
C SER A 43 -3.29 6.77 2.06
N ALA A 44 -3.68 7.50 1.01
CA ALA A 44 -4.83 8.40 1.06
C ALA A 44 -6.16 7.63 0.94
N SER A 45 -6.21 6.59 0.12
CA SER A 45 -7.41 5.77 -0.07
C SER A 45 -7.47 4.54 0.82
N GLY A 46 -6.35 4.12 1.42
CA GLY A 46 -6.26 2.87 2.18
C GLY A 46 -6.36 1.62 1.31
N VAL A 47 -6.04 1.73 0.02
CA VAL A 47 -6.08 0.62 -0.94
C VAL A 47 -4.67 0.07 -1.16
N ALA A 48 -4.55 -1.25 -1.18
CA ALA A 48 -3.34 -1.96 -1.56
C ALA A 48 -3.64 -2.99 -2.64
N GLU A 49 -2.69 -3.21 -3.51
CA GLU A 49 -2.78 -4.15 -4.63
C GLU A 49 -1.47 -4.91 -4.77
N ALA A 50 -1.55 -6.17 -5.18
CA ALA A 50 -0.39 -7.00 -5.49
C ALA A 50 -0.73 -8.01 -6.59
N THR A 51 0.28 -8.43 -7.34
CA THR A 51 0.15 -9.50 -8.32
C THR A 51 1.05 -10.67 -7.93
N ILE A 52 0.44 -11.82 -7.71
CA ILE A 52 1.11 -13.05 -7.26
C ILE A 52 0.79 -14.16 -8.24
N ASP A 53 1.83 -14.73 -8.84
CA ASP A 53 1.70 -15.81 -9.85
C ASP A 53 0.72 -15.44 -10.99
N GLY A 54 0.71 -14.18 -11.42
CA GLY A 54 -0.17 -13.67 -12.46
C GLY A 54 -1.60 -13.35 -12.02
N GLU A 55 -1.96 -13.60 -10.76
CA GLU A 55 -3.25 -13.28 -10.19
C GLU A 55 -3.22 -11.95 -9.46
N HIS A 56 -4.19 -11.11 -9.74
CA HIS A 56 -4.31 -9.78 -9.12
C HIS A 56 -5.10 -9.85 -7.81
N TYR A 57 -4.53 -9.27 -6.77
CA TYR A 57 -5.12 -9.11 -5.45
C TYR A 57 -5.30 -7.64 -5.15
N THR A 58 -6.45 -7.29 -4.63
CA THR A 58 -6.74 -5.93 -4.18
C THR A 58 -7.42 -5.97 -2.82
N GLY A 59 -7.22 -4.92 -2.05
CA GLY A 59 -7.84 -4.84 -0.74
C GLY A 59 -7.54 -3.56 -0.02
N THR A 60 -7.76 -3.59 1.27
CA THR A 60 -7.58 -2.43 2.14
C THR A 60 -6.43 -2.65 3.10
N PHE A 61 -5.78 -1.57 3.44
CA PHE A 61 -4.85 -1.56 4.57
C PHE A 61 -5.22 -0.45 5.55
N SER A 62 -4.89 -0.67 6.79
CA SER A 62 -4.98 0.32 7.84
C SER A 62 -3.62 0.50 8.48
N ASN A 63 -3.19 1.73 8.58
CA ASN A 63 -2.00 2.12 9.31
C ASN A 63 -2.45 3.19 10.31
N PRO A 64 -2.98 2.77 11.47
CA PRO A 64 -3.45 3.73 12.45
C PRO A 64 -2.31 4.67 12.82
N PRO A 65 -2.57 5.97 12.95
CA PRO A 65 -1.56 6.92 13.38
C PRO A 65 -1.00 6.46 14.72
N PRO A 66 0.27 6.72 15.02
CA PRO A 66 0.86 6.40 16.31
C PRO A 66 0.09 7.18 17.39
N ILE A 67 -0.87 6.53 18.01
CA ILE A 67 -1.61 7.11 19.14
C ILE A 67 -0.68 7.01 20.32
N GLY A 68 -0.27 8.14 20.86
CA GLY A 68 0.48 8.17 22.10
C GLY A 68 -0.26 7.41 23.20
N LEU A 69 0.42 6.44 23.82
CA LEU A 69 -0.08 5.62 24.91
C LEU A 69 -1.34 4.78 24.58
N GLY A 70 -1.18 3.79 23.73
CA GLY A 70 -2.14 2.71 23.55
C GLY A 70 -1.51 1.39 23.98
N ILE A 71 -2.02 0.77 25.04
CA ILE A 71 -1.75 -0.65 25.29
C ILE A 71 -2.55 -1.41 24.25
N GLY A 72 -1.92 -1.70 23.10
CA GLY A 72 -2.52 -2.49 22.05
C GLY A 72 -2.16 -3.96 22.23
N VAL A 73 -3.11 -4.77 22.67
CA VAL A 73 -3.01 -6.22 22.55
C VAL A 73 -3.45 -6.58 21.14
N GLY A 74 -2.50 -6.67 20.22
CA GLY A 74 -2.75 -7.15 18.87
C GLY A 74 -2.79 -8.68 18.88
N GLY A 75 -3.98 -9.27 18.93
CA GLY A 75 -4.16 -10.69 18.65
C GLY A 75 -4.23 -10.90 17.14
N GLY A 76 -3.21 -11.48 16.52
CA GLY A 76 -3.33 -12.00 15.17
C GLY A 76 -4.06 -13.34 15.19
N SER A 77 -4.88 -13.62 14.17
CA SER A 77 -5.61 -14.89 14.01
C SER A 77 -4.69 -16.12 13.78
N TRP A 78 -3.41 -15.96 13.94
CA TRP A 78 -2.38 -16.95 13.62
C TRP A 78 -1.95 -17.81 14.82
N GLY A 79 -2.67 -17.79 15.91
CA GLY A 79 -2.35 -18.62 17.07
C GLY A 79 -1.01 -18.32 17.74
N GLY A 80 -0.31 -17.29 17.30
CA GLY A 80 0.91 -16.77 17.90
C GLY A 80 0.61 -15.40 18.46
N GLY A 81 0.27 -15.32 19.75
CA GLY A 81 0.11 -14.04 20.41
C GLY A 81 1.43 -13.28 20.39
N TYR A 82 1.52 -12.23 19.61
CA TYR A 82 2.50 -11.19 19.86
C TYR A 82 2.02 -10.39 21.06
N GLY A 83 2.25 -10.92 22.22
CA GLY A 83 2.15 -10.20 23.48
C GLY A 83 3.30 -9.21 23.58
N GLY A 84 3.27 -8.17 22.78
CA GLY A 84 4.17 -7.04 22.89
C GLY A 84 3.42 -5.90 23.52
N VAL A 85 3.75 -5.53 24.73
CA VAL A 85 3.41 -4.22 25.27
C VAL A 85 4.26 -3.20 24.52
N GLY A 86 3.76 -2.79 23.36
CA GLY A 86 4.39 -1.73 22.55
C GLY A 86 3.95 -0.38 23.10
N VAL A 87 4.80 0.25 23.88
CA VAL A 87 4.67 1.68 24.14
C VAL A 87 5.15 2.42 22.89
N SER A 88 4.25 2.74 21.98
CA SER A 88 4.58 3.63 20.87
C SER A 88 4.57 5.07 21.37
N THR A 89 5.71 5.54 21.77
CA THR A 89 5.96 6.98 21.93
C THR A 89 6.01 7.58 20.52
N GLY A 90 5.15 8.53 20.20
CA GLY A 90 4.89 9.15 18.91
C GLY A 90 6.06 9.56 18.00
N THR A 91 6.99 8.68 17.76
CA THR A 91 8.23 8.87 17.01
C THR A 91 8.19 8.23 15.62
N GLY A 92 7.07 8.32 14.90
CA GLY A 92 7.00 7.88 13.51
C GLY A 92 6.95 6.36 13.28
N TYR A 93 6.78 5.58 14.33
CA TYR A 93 6.59 4.13 14.23
C TYR A 93 5.09 3.79 14.29
N GLY A 94 4.63 3.05 13.34
CA GLY A 94 3.24 2.59 13.28
C GLY A 94 3.17 1.11 12.92
N GLY A 95 2.15 0.42 13.44
CA GLY A 95 1.79 -0.93 13.01
C GLY A 95 0.52 -0.88 12.16
N GLY A 96 0.39 -1.80 11.22
CA GLY A 96 -0.76 -1.87 10.34
C GLY A 96 -1.14 -3.27 9.96
N GLN A 97 -2.31 -3.38 9.33
CA GLN A 97 -2.84 -4.62 8.77
C GLN A 97 -3.29 -4.34 7.34
N ALA A 98 -3.18 -5.34 6.49
CA ALA A 98 -3.76 -5.33 5.16
C ALA A 98 -4.49 -6.64 4.90
N LEU A 99 -5.60 -6.56 4.19
CA LEU A 99 -6.33 -7.72 3.71
C LEU A 99 -6.53 -7.58 2.21
N LEU A 100 -5.89 -8.44 1.47
CA LEU A 100 -5.95 -8.50 0.02
C LEU A 100 -6.78 -9.72 -0.42
N ARG A 101 -7.58 -9.55 -1.45
CA ARG A 101 -8.43 -10.62 -2.02
C ARG A 101 -8.24 -10.72 -3.51
N SER A 102 -8.33 -11.93 -4.03
CA SER A 102 -8.41 -12.17 -5.47
C SER A 102 -9.71 -11.62 -6.06
N ALA A 103 -9.73 -11.40 -7.38
CA ALA A 103 -10.89 -10.84 -8.08
C ALA A 103 -12.16 -11.68 -7.91
N ASP A 104 -12.04 -13.00 -7.82
CA ASP A 104 -13.16 -13.94 -7.59
C ASP A 104 -13.55 -14.08 -6.10
N GLY A 105 -12.75 -13.49 -5.20
CA GLY A 105 -12.98 -13.53 -3.75
C GLY A 105 -12.67 -14.88 -3.07
N THR A 106 -12.16 -15.87 -3.81
CA THR A 106 -11.89 -17.21 -3.27
C THR A 106 -10.58 -17.30 -2.51
N LYS A 107 -9.64 -16.39 -2.77
CA LYS A 107 -8.33 -16.32 -2.13
C LYS A 107 -8.17 -15.02 -1.38
N ALA A 108 -7.52 -15.08 -0.24
CA ALA A 108 -7.20 -13.91 0.55
C ALA A 108 -5.81 -14.02 1.17
N ILE A 109 -5.20 -12.87 1.39
CA ILE A 109 -3.90 -12.72 2.02
C ILE A 109 -4.05 -11.68 3.12
N GLU A 110 -3.73 -12.07 4.32
CA GLU A 110 -3.71 -11.20 5.49
C GLU A 110 -2.27 -10.83 5.82
N CYS A 111 -2.01 -9.54 6.00
CA CYS A 111 -0.69 -9.00 6.31
C CYS A 111 -0.70 -8.20 7.59
N TYR A 112 0.36 -8.34 8.36
CA TYR A 112 0.67 -7.50 9.52
C TYR A 112 2.04 -6.88 9.31
N PHE A 113 2.16 -5.59 9.54
CA PHE A 113 3.40 -4.88 9.28
C PHE A 113 3.65 -3.76 10.29
N ALA A 114 4.91 -3.36 10.39
CA ALA A 114 5.32 -2.18 11.10
C ALA A 114 6.00 -1.21 10.12
N THR A 115 5.72 0.07 10.26
CA THR A 115 6.28 1.12 9.43
C THR A 115 7.08 2.12 10.25
N SER A 116 8.10 2.68 9.64
CA SER A 116 8.91 3.76 10.17
C SER A 116 9.33 4.66 9.03
N PHE A 117 8.98 5.95 9.10
CA PHE A 117 9.35 6.95 8.09
C PHE A 117 9.05 6.58 6.63
N GLY A 118 7.91 5.92 6.40
CA GLY A 118 7.45 5.55 5.06
C GLY A 118 8.08 4.28 4.47
N THR A 119 8.85 3.55 5.26
CA THR A 119 9.31 2.20 4.97
C THR A 119 8.76 1.23 5.99
N GLY A 120 8.70 -0.05 5.67
CA GLY A 120 8.18 -1.02 6.61
C GLY A 120 8.48 -2.45 6.23
N GLN A 121 8.25 -3.32 7.19
CA GLN A 121 8.37 -4.76 7.03
C GLN A 121 7.22 -5.45 7.74
N GLY A 122 6.83 -6.60 7.22
CA GLY A 122 5.78 -7.39 7.81
C GLY A 122 5.76 -8.82 7.33
N GLN A 123 4.71 -9.50 7.72
CA GLN A 123 4.46 -10.88 7.31
C GLN A 123 3.04 -10.99 6.79
N CYS A 124 2.87 -11.77 5.75
CA CYS A 124 1.58 -12.09 5.19
C CYS A 124 1.37 -13.61 5.17
N MET A 125 0.11 -14.00 5.29
CA MET A 125 -0.32 -15.38 5.14
C MET A 125 -1.55 -15.45 4.26
N SER A 126 -1.53 -16.35 3.31
CA SER A 126 -2.70 -16.67 2.51
C SER A 126 -3.57 -17.73 3.19
N LEU A 127 -4.83 -17.82 2.78
CA LEU A 127 -5.76 -18.82 3.30
C LEU A 127 -5.32 -20.26 3.06
N ASP A 128 -4.52 -20.52 2.04
CA ASP A 128 -3.93 -21.82 1.72
C ASP A 128 -2.63 -22.12 2.48
N GLY A 129 -2.21 -21.22 3.38
CA GLY A 129 -1.05 -21.41 4.25
C GLY A 129 0.29 -20.92 3.68
N ARG A 130 0.31 -20.27 2.51
CA ARG A 130 1.54 -19.65 2.00
C ARG A 130 1.94 -18.46 2.87
N ARG A 131 3.23 -18.31 3.06
CA ARG A 131 3.79 -17.21 3.87
C ARG A 131 4.65 -16.30 3.01
N PHE A 132 4.46 -15.01 3.19
CA PHE A 132 5.22 -13.98 2.50
C PHE A 132 5.86 -13.02 3.50
N ILE A 133 7.01 -12.51 3.16
CA ILE A 133 7.59 -11.35 3.83
C ILE A 133 7.11 -10.12 3.06
N LEU A 134 6.51 -9.18 3.76
CA LEU A 134 6.10 -7.90 3.20
C LEU A 134 7.21 -6.87 3.40
N VAL A 135 7.57 -6.19 2.33
CA VAL A 135 8.47 -5.03 2.35
C VAL A 135 7.73 -3.83 1.79
N ILE A 136 7.71 -2.74 2.53
CA ILE A 136 7.09 -1.48 2.14
C ILE A 136 8.21 -0.47 1.91
N GLY A 137 8.21 0.14 0.73
CA GLY A 137 9.20 1.13 0.33
C GLY A 137 8.53 2.36 -0.30
N ARG A 138 9.34 3.35 -0.60
CA ARG A 138 8.95 4.54 -1.37
C ARG A 138 9.24 4.33 -2.84
#